data_9fe4eb78da1c389ada3730ca94827d63
#
_entry.id   9fe4eb78da1c389ada3730ca94827d63
#
_cell.length_a   1.000
_cell.length_b   1.000
_cell.length_c   1.000
_cell.angle_alpha   90.00
_cell.angle_beta   90.00
_cell.angle_gamma   90.00
#
_symmetry.space_group_name_H-M   'P 1'
#
loop_
_entity.id
_entity.type
_entity.pdbx_description
1 polymer ?
#
loop_
_entity_poly.entity_id
_entity_poly.type
_entity_poly.pdbx_seq_one_letter_code
_entity_poly.pdbx_strand_id
1 'polypeptide(L)'
;MDDVTVLVFGPLREHVGVAEMRVAGATVQEVWNEVVRRHPSAALDAGSVRAARNLSYCEWTTAVHGGDTVAFIPPVAGGSDDPSPVRVAITDMPIDIGSVIAGAGTSHDGAVATFVGRVRDHNDGVAVQRMDYEAYAAMAEAEMMRIGTELFERGGISTITIVHRTGSLLIGDASVVVVVAAPHRDTAFPACQEALEMIKRTVPVWKREYRTDGAHWVDARHGAHDQAAK
;
A
#
# COMPACT_ATOMS: atom_id res chain seq x y z
N MET A 1 -14.37 -27.74 -24.19
CA MET A 1 -14.02 -26.49 -23.47
C MET A 1 -12.51 -26.53 -23.27
N ASP A 2 -11.83 -25.51 -23.74
CA ASP A 2 -10.38 -25.47 -23.65
C ASP A 2 -9.99 -24.95 -22.26
N ASP A 3 -8.98 -25.58 -21.65
CA ASP A 3 -8.50 -25.17 -20.35
C ASP A 3 -7.76 -23.83 -20.43
N VAL A 4 -8.01 -22.97 -19.45
CA VAL A 4 -7.24 -21.75 -19.19
C VAL A 4 -6.23 -21.98 -18.07
N THR A 5 -5.14 -21.23 -18.08
CA THR A 5 -4.20 -21.20 -16.97
C THR A 5 -4.71 -20.25 -15.89
N VAL A 6 -4.90 -20.74 -14.68
CA VAL A 6 -5.34 -19.93 -13.52
C VAL A 6 -4.16 -19.68 -12.61
N LEU A 7 -3.94 -18.42 -12.28
CA LEU A 7 -2.94 -17.97 -11.29
C LEU A 7 -3.66 -17.46 -10.04
N VAL A 8 -3.17 -17.86 -8.88
CA VAL A 8 -3.68 -17.41 -7.58
C VAL A 8 -2.54 -16.87 -6.71
N PHE A 9 -2.82 -15.83 -5.92
CA PHE A 9 -1.82 -15.06 -5.17
C PHE A 9 -2.21 -14.93 -3.69
N GLY A 10 -1.23 -14.54 -2.86
CA GLY A 10 -1.41 -14.18 -1.46
C GLY A 10 -2.19 -15.21 -0.65
N PRO A 11 -3.11 -14.79 0.24
CA PRO A 11 -3.92 -15.69 1.07
C PRO A 11 -4.71 -16.72 0.26
N LEU A 12 -5.23 -16.33 -0.92
CA LEU A 12 -5.95 -17.25 -1.81
C LEU A 12 -5.08 -18.44 -2.22
N ARG A 13 -3.77 -18.22 -2.48
CA ARG A 13 -2.84 -19.32 -2.79
C ARG A 13 -2.66 -20.27 -1.61
N GLU A 14 -2.69 -19.79 -0.38
CA GLU A 14 -2.62 -20.63 0.82
C GLU A 14 -3.86 -21.50 0.95
N HIS A 15 -5.04 -20.95 0.65
CA HIS A 15 -6.31 -21.69 0.67
C HIS A 15 -6.42 -22.72 -0.47
N VAL A 16 -5.87 -22.42 -1.62
CA VAL A 16 -5.88 -23.28 -2.82
C VAL A 16 -4.75 -24.31 -2.78
N GLY A 17 -3.62 -23.99 -2.15
CA GLY A 17 -2.45 -24.87 -1.98
C GLY A 17 -1.51 -24.96 -3.19
N VAL A 18 -1.84 -24.27 -4.31
CA VAL A 18 -1.00 -24.18 -5.52
C VAL A 18 -1.03 -22.76 -6.06
N ALA A 19 0.03 -22.34 -6.77
CA ALA A 19 0.12 -21.01 -7.37
C ALA A 19 -0.52 -20.96 -8.78
N GLU A 20 -0.57 -22.11 -9.45
CA GLU A 20 -1.05 -22.24 -10.83
C GLU A 20 -1.81 -23.56 -10.99
N MET A 21 -2.89 -23.51 -11.79
CA MET A 21 -3.66 -24.71 -12.17
C MET A 21 -4.33 -24.54 -13.54
N ARG A 22 -4.76 -25.65 -14.12
CA ARG A 22 -5.59 -25.66 -15.32
C ARG A 22 -7.07 -25.83 -14.98
N VAL A 23 -7.90 -24.96 -15.53
CA VAL A 23 -9.34 -24.93 -15.25
C VAL A 23 -10.11 -24.68 -16.54
N ALA A 24 -11.20 -25.43 -16.74
CA ALA A 24 -12.12 -25.22 -17.85
C ALA A 24 -13.21 -24.23 -17.45
N GLY A 25 -13.60 -23.36 -18.38
CA GLY A 25 -14.70 -22.41 -18.26
C GLY A 25 -14.82 -21.54 -19.49
N ALA A 26 -15.99 -20.99 -19.74
CA ALA A 26 -16.24 -20.08 -20.86
C ALA A 26 -16.19 -18.61 -20.45
N THR A 27 -16.31 -18.34 -19.15
CA THR A 27 -16.19 -17.00 -18.57
C THR A 27 -15.30 -17.02 -17.33
N VAL A 28 -14.80 -15.87 -16.93
CA VAL A 28 -14.01 -15.70 -15.70
C VAL A 28 -14.78 -16.21 -14.47
N GLN A 29 -16.11 -15.95 -14.43
CA GLN A 29 -16.97 -16.43 -13.34
C GLN A 29 -17.06 -17.96 -13.28
N GLU A 30 -17.18 -18.60 -14.43
CA GLU A 30 -17.23 -20.07 -14.50
C GLU A 30 -15.89 -20.70 -14.06
N VAL A 31 -14.77 -20.09 -14.48
CA VAL A 31 -13.43 -20.49 -14.05
C VAL A 31 -13.30 -20.36 -12.53
N TRP A 32 -13.76 -19.24 -11.94
CA TRP A 32 -13.76 -19.04 -10.49
C TRP A 32 -14.63 -20.09 -9.77
N ASN A 33 -15.84 -20.34 -10.26
CA ASN A 33 -16.74 -21.31 -9.66
C ASN A 33 -16.12 -22.71 -9.65
N GLU A 34 -15.36 -23.07 -10.68
CA GLU A 34 -14.66 -24.34 -10.76
C GLU A 34 -13.45 -24.39 -9.81
N VAL A 35 -12.72 -23.27 -9.61
CA VAL A 35 -11.68 -23.15 -8.57
C VAL A 35 -12.27 -23.39 -7.20
N VAL A 36 -13.35 -22.71 -6.84
CA VAL A 36 -14.04 -22.87 -5.55
C VAL A 36 -14.59 -24.29 -5.37
N ARG A 37 -15.10 -24.91 -6.43
CA ARG A 37 -15.60 -26.30 -6.38
C ARG A 37 -14.47 -27.28 -6.04
N ARG A 38 -13.26 -27.09 -6.60
CA ARG A 38 -12.08 -27.91 -6.32
C ARG A 38 -11.44 -27.59 -4.95
N HIS A 39 -11.50 -26.33 -4.55
CA HIS A 39 -10.90 -25.79 -3.34
C HIS A 39 -11.92 -24.96 -2.54
N PRO A 40 -12.81 -25.61 -1.76
CA PRO A 40 -13.91 -24.91 -1.07
C PRO A 40 -13.45 -23.78 -0.11
N SER A 41 -12.23 -23.86 0.44
CA SER A 41 -11.64 -22.81 1.26
C SER A 41 -11.38 -21.49 0.50
N ALA A 42 -11.25 -21.54 -0.81
CA ALA A 42 -11.14 -20.33 -1.64
C ALA A 42 -12.41 -19.47 -1.63
N ALA A 43 -13.56 -20.04 -1.26
CA ALA A 43 -14.83 -19.29 -1.16
C ALA A 43 -14.80 -18.20 -0.06
N LEU A 44 -13.92 -18.30 0.93
CA LEU A 44 -13.76 -17.31 1.99
C LEU A 44 -13.28 -15.95 1.45
N ASP A 45 -12.62 -15.95 0.31
CA ASP A 45 -12.07 -14.74 -0.33
C ASP A 45 -12.98 -14.19 -1.45
N ALA A 46 -14.08 -14.87 -1.79
CA ALA A 46 -14.88 -14.59 -2.98
C ALA A 46 -15.41 -13.15 -3.09
N GLY A 47 -15.66 -12.47 -1.95
CA GLY A 47 -16.19 -11.10 -1.93
C GLY A 47 -15.16 -10.02 -2.22
N SER A 48 -13.87 -10.34 -2.15
CA SER A 48 -12.77 -9.38 -2.22
C SER A 48 -11.78 -9.64 -3.38
N VAL A 49 -11.92 -10.78 -4.07
CA VAL A 49 -11.04 -11.14 -5.19
C VAL A 49 -11.37 -10.35 -6.45
N ARG A 50 -10.34 -9.79 -7.09
CA ARG A 50 -10.41 -9.20 -8.42
C ARG A 50 -9.89 -10.18 -9.48
N ALA A 51 -10.40 -10.09 -10.68
CA ALA A 51 -9.95 -10.92 -11.78
C ALA A 51 -9.16 -10.11 -12.81
N ALA A 52 -8.13 -10.76 -13.38
CA ALA A 52 -7.41 -10.23 -14.53
C ALA A 52 -7.30 -11.34 -15.59
N ARG A 53 -7.41 -10.97 -16.87
CA ARG A 53 -7.16 -11.83 -18.01
C ARG A 53 -6.00 -11.28 -18.83
N ASN A 54 -5.01 -12.10 -19.11
CA ASN A 54 -3.84 -11.73 -19.93
C ASN A 54 -3.21 -10.40 -19.49
N LEU A 55 -2.96 -10.24 -18.18
CA LEU A 55 -2.34 -9.08 -17.54
C LEU A 55 -3.21 -7.81 -17.46
N SER A 56 -4.50 -7.89 -17.81
CA SER A 56 -5.43 -6.75 -17.71
C SER A 56 -6.62 -7.10 -16.81
N TYR A 57 -6.97 -6.20 -15.88
CA TYR A 57 -8.19 -6.39 -15.08
C TYR A 57 -9.42 -6.55 -15.98
N CYS A 58 -10.32 -7.41 -15.57
CA CYS A 58 -11.51 -7.74 -16.34
C CYS A 58 -12.73 -8.02 -15.44
N GLU A 59 -13.91 -7.94 -16.05
CA GLU A 59 -15.17 -8.26 -15.38
C GLU A 59 -15.38 -9.77 -15.29
N TRP A 60 -16.16 -10.20 -14.30
CA TRP A 60 -16.50 -11.61 -14.08
C TRP A 60 -17.20 -12.25 -15.27
N THR A 61 -17.94 -11.46 -16.05
CA THR A 61 -18.65 -11.89 -17.28
C THR A 61 -17.74 -11.99 -18.51
N THR A 62 -16.46 -11.60 -18.39
CA THR A 62 -15.52 -11.64 -19.52
C THR A 62 -15.35 -13.07 -20.02
N ALA A 63 -15.54 -13.27 -21.33
CA ALA A 63 -15.29 -14.55 -21.98
C ALA A 63 -13.83 -14.92 -21.95
N VAL A 64 -13.52 -16.21 -21.77
CA VAL A 64 -12.16 -16.77 -21.80
C VAL A 64 -12.07 -17.90 -22.82
N HIS A 65 -10.87 -18.09 -23.36
CA HIS A 65 -10.58 -19.08 -24.41
C HIS A 65 -9.36 -19.92 -24.03
N GLY A 66 -9.20 -21.07 -24.64
CA GLY A 66 -8.03 -21.90 -24.44
C GLY A 66 -6.73 -21.16 -24.70
N GLY A 67 -5.80 -21.27 -23.75
CA GLY A 67 -4.53 -20.54 -23.76
C GLY A 67 -4.54 -19.19 -23.06
N ASP A 68 -5.71 -18.66 -22.65
CA ASP A 68 -5.75 -17.47 -21.79
C ASP A 68 -5.18 -17.76 -20.40
N THR A 69 -4.63 -16.73 -19.79
CA THR A 69 -4.24 -16.73 -18.38
C THR A 69 -5.23 -15.87 -17.59
N VAL A 70 -5.88 -16.49 -16.60
CA VAL A 70 -6.79 -15.80 -15.67
C VAL A 70 -6.11 -15.74 -14.30
N ALA A 71 -5.92 -14.53 -13.78
CA ALA A 71 -5.37 -14.33 -12.46
C ALA A 71 -6.48 -13.94 -11.48
N PHE A 72 -6.57 -14.66 -10.36
CA PHE A 72 -7.41 -14.27 -9.23
C PHE A 72 -6.52 -13.62 -8.18
N ILE A 73 -6.76 -12.33 -7.98
CA ILE A 73 -5.93 -11.45 -7.18
C ILE A 73 -6.74 -11.07 -5.94
N PRO A 74 -6.43 -11.66 -4.77
CA PRO A 74 -7.00 -11.19 -3.52
C PRO A 74 -6.57 -9.75 -3.27
N PRO A 75 -7.24 -9.02 -2.37
CA PRO A 75 -6.81 -7.69 -1.99
C PRO A 75 -5.32 -7.72 -1.66
N VAL A 76 -4.55 -6.90 -2.36
CA VAL A 76 -3.16 -6.66 -1.97
C VAL A 76 -3.18 -5.83 -0.69
N ALA A 77 -2.31 -6.12 0.25
CA ALA A 77 -2.11 -5.28 1.42
C ALA A 77 -1.84 -3.84 0.93
N GLY A 78 -2.87 -2.96 0.99
CA GLY A 78 -2.82 -1.60 0.43
C GLY A 78 -3.95 -1.24 -0.55
N GLY A 79 -4.83 -2.18 -0.94
CA GLY A 79 -5.96 -1.95 -1.85
C GLY A 79 -7.19 -2.76 -1.49
N SER A 80 -7.57 -2.82 -0.21
CA SER A 80 -8.83 -3.44 0.20
C SER A 80 -9.99 -2.46 0.00
N ASP A 81 -11.10 -2.93 -0.61
CA ASP A 81 -12.45 -2.39 -0.36
C ASP A 81 -12.89 -2.66 1.10
N ASP A 82 -11.94 -2.89 2.00
CA ASP A 82 -12.17 -3.02 3.42
C ASP A 82 -12.56 -1.65 3.94
N PRO A 83 -13.73 -1.52 4.58
CA PRO A 83 -14.16 -0.27 5.22
C PRO A 83 -13.31 0.11 6.44
N SER A 84 -12.15 -0.54 6.65
CA SER A 84 -11.23 -0.17 7.71
C SER A 84 -10.85 1.30 7.58
N PRO A 85 -11.14 2.11 8.60
CA PRO A 85 -10.80 3.51 8.60
C PRO A 85 -9.29 3.75 8.63
N VAL A 86 -8.52 2.74 9.02
CA VAL A 86 -7.05 2.78 9.10
C VAL A 86 -6.46 1.78 8.10
N ARG A 87 -5.59 2.26 7.22
CA ARG A 87 -4.90 1.44 6.22
C ARG A 87 -3.41 1.72 6.26
N VAL A 88 -2.61 0.68 6.25
CA VAL A 88 -1.14 0.81 6.25
C VAL A 88 -0.51 -0.18 5.28
N ALA A 89 0.64 0.19 4.71
CA ALA A 89 1.42 -0.71 3.89
C ALA A 89 2.92 -0.35 3.89
N ILE A 90 3.76 -1.38 3.87
CA ILE A 90 5.16 -1.30 3.44
C ILE A 90 5.24 -1.91 2.05
N THR A 91 5.86 -1.21 1.10
CA THR A 91 5.99 -1.67 -0.29
C THR A 91 7.38 -1.38 -0.85
N ASP A 92 7.87 -2.22 -1.73
CA ASP A 92 9.08 -1.97 -2.55
C ASP A 92 8.73 -1.37 -3.92
N MET A 93 7.42 -1.36 -4.27
CA MET A 93 6.93 -0.79 -5.52
C MET A 93 6.71 0.73 -5.39
N PRO A 94 6.77 1.48 -6.50
CA PRO A 94 6.38 2.89 -6.52
C PRO A 94 4.97 3.10 -5.97
N ILE A 95 4.83 4.09 -5.07
CA ILE A 95 3.53 4.40 -4.46
C ILE A 95 2.65 5.12 -5.49
N ASP A 96 1.49 4.55 -5.81
CA ASP A 96 0.45 5.24 -6.58
C ASP A 96 -0.31 6.21 -5.69
N ILE A 97 0.20 7.45 -5.62
CA ILE A 97 -0.36 8.52 -4.79
C ILE A 97 -1.82 8.81 -5.18
N GLY A 98 -2.13 8.72 -6.48
CA GLY A 98 -3.49 8.95 -6.98
C GLY A 98 -4.48 7.95 -6.41
N SER A 99 -4.15 6.66 -6.44
CA SER A 99 -4.99 5.60 -5.87
C SER A 99 -5.12 5.72 -4.35
N VAL A 100 -4.04 6.09 -3.63
CA VAL A 100 -4.09 6.29 -2.17
C VAL A 100 -5.05 7.42 -1.81
N ILE A 101 -4.98 8.55 -2.53
CA ILE A 101 -5.88 9.69 -2.30
C ILE A 101 -7.32 9.35 -2.68
N ALA A 102 -7.53 8.69 -3.83
CA ALA A 102 -8.88 8.31 -4.29
C ALA A 102 -9.60 7.35 -3.33
N GLY A 103 -8.83 6.53 -2.60
CA GLY A 103 -9.37 5.62 -1.58
C GLY A 103 -9.63 6.28 -0.21
N ALA A 104 -9.37 7.58 -0.04
CA ALA A 104 -9.51 8.24 1.25
C ALA A 104 -10.90 8.90 1.40
N GLY A 105 -11.44 8.80 2.63
CA GLY A 105 -12.63 9.52 3.02
C GLY A 105 -13.95 8.83 2.70
N THR A 106 -15.02 9.52 3.07
CA THR A 106 -16.41 9.14 2.89
C THR A 106 -17.20 10.32 2.30
N SER A 107 -18.47 10.12 2.00
CA SER A 107 -19.35 11.22 1.54
C SER A 107 -19.59 12.31 2.58
N HIS A 108 -19.18 12.10 3.83
CA HIS A 108 -19.31 13.07 4.94
C HIS A 108 -18.06 13.93 5.12
N ASP A 109 -16.97 13.65 4.38
CA ASP A 109 -15.71 14.34 4.54
C ASP A 109 -15.59 15.51 3.58
N GLY A 110 -15.35 16.69 4.15
CA GLY A 110 -15.11 17.93 3.41
C GLY A 110 -13.61 18.22 3.22
N ALA A 111 -12.71 17.42 3.80
CA ALA A 111 -11.28 17.65 3.74
C ALA A 111 -10.46 16.35 3.63
N VAL A 112 -9.50 16.34 2.71
CA VAL A 112 -8.46 15.31 2.60
C VAL A 112 -7.10 16.00 2.67
N ALA A 113 -6.35 15.76 3.76
CA ALA A 113 -4.99 16.22 3.92
C ALA A 113 -4.02 15.13 3.46
N THR A 114 -3.04 15.50 2.65
CA THR A 114 -2.05 14.56 2.12
C THR A 114 -0.64 15.08 2.37
N PHE A 115 0.21 14.24 2.94
CA PHE A 115 1.65 14.45 2.98
C PHE A 115 2.34 13.44 2.06
N VAL A 116 3.25 13.92 1.22
CA VAL A 116 4.12 13.10 0.38
C VAL A 116 5.56 13.43 0.68
N GLY A 117 6.27 12.50 1.31
CA GLY A 117 7.73 12.58 1.49
C GLY A 117 8.43 12.13 0.21
N ARG A 118 9.33 12.97 -0.32
CA ARG A 118 10.09 12.66 -1.54
C ARG A 118 11.59 12.67 -1.28
N VAL A 119 12.30 11.90 -2.09
CA VAL A 119 13.76 11.93 -2.14
C VAL A 119 14.20 13.25 -2.77
N ARG A 120 15.02 14.02 -2.06
CA ARG A 120 15.57 15.29 -2.51
C ARG A 120 16.95 15.08 -3.15
N ASP A 121 17.35 15.97 -4.03
CA ASP A 121 18.65 15.98 -4.71
C ASP A 121 19.80 16.51 -3.83
N HIS A 122 19.51 17.01 -2.63
CA HIS A 122 20.49 17.51 -1.68
C HIS A 122 20.03 17.32 -0.22
N ASN A 123 21.00 17.19 0.68
CA ASN A 123 20.81 17.23 2.13
C ASN A 123 22.03 17.90 2.78
N ASP A 124 21.79 18.91 3.66
CA ASP A 124 22.83 19.70 4.35
C ASP A 124 23.89 20.27 3.39
N GLY A 125 23.45 20.73 2.20
CA GLY A 125 24.31 21.30 1.17
C GLY A 125 25.12 20.28 0.35
N VAL A 126 24.97 18.98 0.60
CA VAL A 126 25.64 17.92 -0.16
C VAL A 126 24.66 17.31 -1.15
N ALA A 127 25.13 17.08 -2.40
CA ALA A 127 24.32 16.45 -3.44
C ALA A 127 24.05 14.98 -3.12
N VAL A 128 22.77 14.60 -3.22
CA VAL A 128 22.26 13.23 -3.10
C VAL A 128 21.97 12.68 -4.48
N GLN A 129 22.36 11.43 -4.75
CA GLN A 129 22.13 10.76 -6.03
C GLN A 129 20.94 9.80 -5.96
N ARG A 130 20.78 9.10 -4.85
CA ARG A 130 19.66 8.21 -4.54
C ARG A 130 19.59 7.96 -3.04
N MET A 131 18.50 7.31 -2.63
CA MET A 131 18.29 6.93 -1.24
C MET A 131 17.80 5.47 -1.16
N ASP A 132 18.39 4.68 -0.27
CA ASP A 132 17.88 3.36 0.05
C ASP A 132 17.13 3.42 1.40
N TYR A 133 15.95 2.80 1.44
CA TYR A 133 15.18 2.62 2.66
C TYR A 133 15.13 1.14 3.04
N GLU A 134 15.45 0.84 4.28
CA GLU A 134 15.31 -0.48 4.88
C GLU A 134 14.27 -0.41 6.00
N ALA A 135 13.47 -1.46 6.16
CA ALA A 135 12.48 -1.56 7.22
C ALA A 135 12.41 -2.97 7.79
N TYR A 136 12.12 -3.08 9.08
CA TYR A 136 11.57 -4.31 9.62
C TYR A 136 10.07 -4.32 9.35
N ALA A 137 9.68 -4.81 8.16
CA ALA A 137 8.36 -4.61 7.57
C ALA A 137 7.20 -4.97 8.51
N ALA A 138 7.22 -6.17 9.11
CA ALA A 138 6.15 -6.60 10.01
C ALA A 138 5.97 -5.68 11.23
N MET A 139 7.07 -5.22 11.82
CA MET A 139 7.02 -4.28 12.95
C MET A 139 6.66 -2.86 12.51
N ALA A 140 7.13 -2.46 11.32
CA ALA A 140 6.82 -1.15 10.76
C ALA A 140 5.32 -1.03 10.45
N GLU A 141 4.70 -2.05 9.85
CA GLU A 141 3.26 -2.09 9.60
C GLU A 141 2.46 -2.11 10.90
N ALA A 142 2.84 -2.94 11.88
CA ALA A 142 2.18 -2.96 13.18
C ALA A 142 2.23 -1.60 13.89
N GLU A 143 3.36 -0.90 13.81
CA GLU A 143 3.51 0.42 14.43
C GLU A 143 2.76 1.51 13.66
N MET A 144 2.74 1.48 12.32
CA MET A 144 1.90 2.39 11.52
C MET A 144 0.40 2.15 11.78
N MET A 145 -0.03 0.88 11.92
CA MET A 145 -1.40 0.54 12.28
C MET A 145 -1.77 1.09 13.66
N ARG A 146 -0.87 0.94 14.66
CA ARG A 146 -1.06 1.51 16.00
C ARG A 146 -1.23 3.03 15.94
N ILE A 147 -0.37 3.72 15.19
CA ILE A 147 -0.44 5.18 14.99
C ILE A 147 -1.78 5.58 14.37
N GLY A 148 -2.16 4.93 13.28
CA GLY A 148 -3.42 5.21 12.60
C GLY A 148 -4.64 4.97 13.49
N THR A 149 -4.64 3.87 14.23
CA THR A 149 -5.71 3.52 15.17
C THR A 149 -5.81 4.54 16.31
N GLU A 150 -4.68 4.92 16.91
CA GLU A 150 -4.64 5.92 17.97
C GLU A 150 -5.23 7.26 17.51
N LEU A 151 -4.86 7.74 16.31
CA LEU A 151 -5.38 8.98 15.75
C LEU A 151 -6.87 8.88 15.41
N PHE A 152 -7.32 7.74 14.90
CA PHE A 152 -8.72 7.50 14.60
C PHE A 152 -9.58 7.44 15.86
N GLU A 153 -9.14 6.73 16.91
CA GLU A 153 -9.87 6.58 18.18
C GLU A 153 -10.00 7.89 18.97
N ARG A 154 -9.07 8.83 18.79
CA ARG A 154 -9.22 10.18 19.35
C ARG A 154 -10.41 10.94 18.76
N GLY A 155 -10.92 10.50 17.63
CA GLY A 155 -12.05 11.07 16.93
C GLY A 155 -11.72 12.25 16.02
N GLY A 156 -12.68 12.59 15.18
CA GLY A 156 -12.62 13.74 14.27
C GLY A 156 -12.04 13.45 12.90
N ILE A 157 -11.33 12.32 12.68
CA ILE A 157 -10.95 11.85 11.35
C ILE A 157 -11.81 10.65 10.94
N SER A 158 -12.07 10.51 9.66
CA SER A 158 -12.89 9.43 9.11
C SER A 158 -12.04 8.29 8.59
N THR A 159 -10.91 8.60 7.95
CA THR A 159 -9.95 7.61 7.48
C THR A 159 -8.52 8.12 7.59
N ILE A 160 -7.58 7.21 7.76
CA ILE A 160 -6.14 7.46 7.64
C ILE A 160 -5.47 6.33 6.87
N THR A 161 -4.65 6.70 5.88
CA THR A 161 -3.84 5.75 5.11
C THR A 161 -2.37 6.14 5.21
N ILE A 162 -1.51 5.19 5.54
CA ILE A 162 -0.05 5.38 5.67
C ILE A 162 0.64 4.34 4.80
N VAL A 163 1.39 4.79 3.80
CA VAL A 163 2.18 3.91 2.93
C VAL A 163 3.63 4.34 2.99
N HIS A 164 4.55 3.41 3.27
CA HIS A 164 5.98 3.67 3.22
C HIS A 164 6.66 2.74 2.21
N ARG A 165 7.50 3.32 1.34
CA ARG A 165 8.26 2.57 0.35
C ARG A 165 9.65 2.24 0.88
N THR A 166 10.10 1.01 0.60
CA THR A 166 11.44 0.48 0.88
C THR A 166 12.21 0.21 -0.42
N GLY A 167 13.48 -0.19 -0.28
CA GLY A 167 14.35 -0.42 -1.43
C GLY A 167 15.03 0.85 -1.92
N SER A 168 15.49 0.84 -3.16
CA SER A 168 16.25 1.94 -3.76
C SER A 168 15.31 2.94 -4.45
N LEU A 169 15.39 4.21 -4.03
CA LEU A 169 14.56 5.29 -4.51
C LEU A 169 15.43 6.35 -5.20
N LEU A 170 14.96 6.82 -6.34
CA LEU A 170 15.57 7.91 -7.11
C LEU A 170 15.07 9.28 -6.63
N ILE A 171 15.78 10.32 -7.05
CA ILE A 171 15.36 11.71 -6.81
C ILE A 171 13.95 11.94 -7.35
N GLY A 172 13.09 12.52 -6.50
CA GLY A 172 11.68 12.77 -6.82
C GLY A 172 10.72 11.63 -6.47
N ASP A 173 11.23 10.41 -6.23
CA ASP A 173 10.39 9.28 -5.81
C ASP A 173 9.73 9.56 -4.46
N ALA A 174 8.48 9.10 -4.31
CA ALA A 174 7.78 9.13 -3.05
C ALA A 174 8.30 8.01 -2.13
N SER A 175 8.74 8.36 -0.92
CA SER A 175 9.17 7.42 0.11
C SER A 175 8.09 7.10 1.13
N VAL A 176 7.24 8.06 1.43
CA VAL A 176 6.13 7.91 2.37
C VAL A 176 4.95 8.76 1.92
N VAL A 177 3.75 8.22 2.07
CA VAL A 177 2.50 8.93 1.83
C VAL A 177 1.62 8.75 3.06
N VAL A 178 1.10 9.87 3.58
CA VAL A 178 0.09 9.90 4.64
C VAL A 178 -1.11 10.65 4.11
N VAL A 179 -2.28 10.02 4.12
CA VAL A 179 -3.55 10.63 3.71
C VAL A 179 -4.54 10.52 4.85
N VAL A 180 -5.12 11.64 5.25
CA VAL A 180 -6.12 11.74 6.31
C VAL A 180 -7.36 12.44 5.77
N ALA A 181 -8.52 11.80 5.90
CA ALA A 181 -9.81 12.41 5.60
C ALA A 181 -10.57 12.75 6.88
N ALA A 182 -11.25 13.88 6.86
CA ALA A 182 -12.04 14.38 7.96
C ALA A 182 -13.17 15.29 7.46
N PRO A 183 -14.25 15.52 8.25
CA PRO A 183 -15.29 16.47 7.93
C PRO A 183 -14.74 17.89 7.66
N HIS A 184 -13.68 18.30 8.40
CA HIS A 184 -13.11 19.64 8.31
C HIS A 184 -11.59 19.62 8.27
N ARG A 185 -11.01 20.61 7.55
CA ARG A 185 -9.55 20.79 7.40
C ARG A 185 -8.83 21.00 8.74
N ASP A 186 -9.48 21.61 9.70
CA ASP A 186 -8.91 21.94 11.03
C ASP A 186 -8.61 20.67 11.85
N THR A 187 -9.16 19.53 11.44
CA THR A 187 -8.84 18.20 11.99
C THR A 187 -7.88 17.45 11.05
N ALA A 188 -8.13 17.50 9.74
CA ALA A 188 -7.34 16.73 8.78
C ALA A 188 -5.86 17.11 8.77
N PHE A 189 -5.52 18.41 8.76
CA PHE A 189 -4.13 18.87 8.71
C PHE A 189 -3.34 18.51 9.97
N PRO A 190 -3.82 18.81 11.21
CA PRO A 190 -3.09 18.43 12.41
C PRO A 190 -2.89 16.91 12.54
N ALA A 191 -3.92 16.12 12.23
CA ALA A 191 -3.81 14.65 12.27
C ALA A 191 -2.78 14.10 11.28
N CYS A 192 -2.74 14.65 10.05
CA CYS A 192 -1.74 14.27 9.05
C CYS A 192 -0.31 14.64 9.50
N GLN A 193 -0.12 15.82 10.07
CA GLN A 193 1.16 16.24 10.62
C GLN A 193 1.57 15.36 11.80
N GLU A 194 0.68 15.11 12.75
CA GLU A 194 0.96 14.29 13.93
C GLU A 194 1.31 12.85 13.55
N ALA A 195 0.57 12.26 12.60
CA ALA A 195 0.90 10.94 12.06
C ALA A 195 2.33 10.88 11.56
N LEU A 196 2.78 11.86 10.77
CA LEU A 196 4.15 11.93 10.27
C LEU A 196 5.19 12.03 11.38
N GLU A 197 4.93 12.85 12.40
CA GLU A 197 5.86 12.98 13.53
C GLU A 197 5.94 11.70 14.37
N MET A 198 4.84 10.98 14.54
CA MET A 198 4.82 9.68 15.22
C MET A 198 5.60 8.64 14.39
N ILE A 199 5.36 8.57 13.07
CA ILE A 199 6.08 7.68 12.14
C ILE A 199 7.59 7.88 12.28
N LYS A 200 8.07 9.12 12.22
CA LYS A 200 9.50 9.43 12.33
C LYS A 200 10.12 9.03 13.68
N ARG A 201 9.33 9.00 14.75
CA ARG A 201 9.82 8.65 16.10
C ARG A 201 9.87 7.15 16.35
N THR A 202 8.91 6.39 15.83
CA THR A 202 8.67 5.03 16.33
C THR A 202 8.71 3.94 15.26
N VAL A 203 8.43 4.27 13.99
CA VAL A 203 8.41 3.25 12.94
C VAL A 203 9.85 2.84 12.57
N PRO A 204 10.18 1.53 12.62
CA PRO A 204 11.52 1.03 12.37
C PRO A 204 11.84 1.01 10.86
N VAL A 205 12.12 2.20 10.34
CA VAL A 205 12.57 2.45 8.97
C VAL A 205 13.88 3.24 9.03
N TRP A 206 14.87 2.77 8.32
CA TRP A 206 16.19 3.39 8.21
C TRP A 206 16.41 3.85 6.79
N LYS A 207 17.17 4.98 6.64
CA LYS A 207 17.52 5.51 5.32
C LYS A 207 19.01 5.66 5.16
N ARG A 208 19.52 5.27 4.00
CA ARG A 208 20.91 5.42 3.58
C ARG A 208 20.98 6.32 2.37
N GLU A 209 21.63 7.46 2.52
CA GLU A 209 21.86 8.41 1.44
C GLU A 209 23.14 8.05 0.67
N TYR A 210 23.02 8.04 -0.65
CA TYR A 210 24.17 7.94 -1.55
C TYR A 210 24.48 9.34 -2.06
N ARG A 211 25.58 9.87 -1.57
CA ARG A 211 26.06 11.23 -1.86
C ARG A 211 27.31 11.16 -2.74
N THR A 212 27.77 12.32 -3.21
CA THR A 212 29.05 12.43 -3.96
C THR A 212 30.28 12.06 -3.15
N ASP A 213 30.19 12.13 -1.82
CA ASP A 213 31.24 11.79 -0.85
C ASP A 213 31.11 10.38 -0.25
N GLY A 214 30.14 9.58 -0.70
CA GLY A 214 29.92 8.21 -0.26
C GLY A 214 28.50 7.91 0.18
N ALA A 215 28.34 6.74 0.83
CA ALA A 215 27.06 6.27 1.33
C ALA A 215 26.97 6.44 2.85
N HIS A 216 25.95 7.14 3.34
CA HIS A 216 25.80 7.52 4.74
C HIS A 216 24.45 7.08 5.29
N TRP A 217 24.43 6.43 6.45
CA TRP A 217 23.21 6.22 7.22
C TRP A 217 22.77 7.55 7.82
N VAL A 218 21.49 7.90 7.63
CA VAL A 218 20.93 9.16 8.14
C VAL A 218 19.85 8.85 9.17
N ASP A 219 20.01 9.39 10.37
CA ASP A 219 18.97 9.29 11.40
C ASP A 219 17.75 10.12 11.00
N ALA A 220 16.59 9.48 10.95
CA ALA A 220 15.33 10.16 10.65
C ALA A 220 14.96 11.24 11.68
N ARG A 221 15.59 11.20 12.87
CA ARG A 221 15.32 12.12 13.98
C ARG A 221 16.03 13.49 13.85
N HIS A 222 17.03 13.63 12.97
CA HIS A 222 17.82 14.85 12.81
C HIS A 222 17.35 15.80 11.70
N GLY A 223 16.13 15.67 11.22
CA GLY A 223 15.56 16.51 10.14
C GLY A 223 14.59 17.61 10.58
N ALA A 224 14.50 17.94 11.87
CA ALA A 224 13.62 19.00 12.38
C ALA A 224 14.35 19.88 13.40
N HIS A 225 14.68 21.12 12.97
CA HIS A 225 14.93 22.29 13.81
C HIS A 225 15.92 22.15 14.97
N ASP A 226 17.23 22.20 14.69
CA ASP A 226 18.18 22.79 15.62
C ASP A 226 18.35 24.30 15.27
N GLN A 227 17.30 25.07 15.49
CA GLN A 227 17.33 26.54 15.54
C GLN A 227 16.65 27.03 16.80
N ALA A 228 17.20 26.66 17.96
CA ALA A 228 16.91 27.36 19.21
C ALA A 228 18.08 27.20 20.18
N ALA A 229 19.21 27.86 19.86
CA ALA A 229 20.21 28.29 20.86
C ALA A 229 21.21 29.23 20.19
N LYS A 230 20.89 30.53 20.12
CA LYS A 230 21.81 31.65 20.25
C LYS A 230 21.04 32.83 20.82
#